data_b00800819fcb02bd4494508ca224d34d
#
_entry.id   b00800819fcb02bd4494508ca224d34d
#
_cell.length_a   1.000
_cell.length_b   1.000
_cell.length_c   1.000
_cell.angle_alpha   90.00
_cell.angle_beta   90.00
_cell.angle_gamma   90.00
#
_symmetry.space_group_name_H-M   'P 1'
#
loop_
_entity.id
_entity.type
_entity.pdbx_description
1 polymer ?
#
loop_
_entity_poly.entity_id
_entity_poly.type
_entity_poly.pdbx_seq_one_letter_code
_entity_poly.pdbx_strand_id
1 'polypeptide(L)'
;MDNPLMTMKNKALESTLSKLREVAVATNAEWAGRLGINASVSITCVKPSGTVSQLVDSASGIHARHSPYYVRTVRGDNKDPLTQFMMDQGIPNEPCVFKGDTTTVFSFPVMSPHRAVTRNDMSAIEQLEMWLIYQRYWCEHKPSVTISVRDDEWLAVGAFVYEHFDEMSGV
;
A
#
# COMPACT_ATOMS: atom_id res chain seq x y z
N MET A 1 0.18 -6.73 -3.80
CA MET A 1 1.48 -7.42 -3.67
C MET A 1 1.34 -8.90 -3.30
N ASP A 2 0.20 -9.31 -2.74
CA ASP A 2 -0.04 -10.71 -2.38
C ASP A 2 -0.64 -11.54 -3.53
N ASN A 3 -1.14 -10.91 -4.58
CA ASN A 3 -1.73 -11.58 -5.75
C ASN A 3 -0.79 -11.50 -6.96
N PRO A 4 -0.29 -12.62 -7.49
CA PRO A 4 0.62 -12.63 -8.63
C PRO A 4 0.07 -11.94 -9.88
N LEU A 5 -1.24 -12.01 -10.16
CA LEU A 5 -1.85 -11.33 -11.30
C LEU A 5 -1.75 -9.80 -11.19
N MET A 6 -1.72 -9.26 -9.98
CA MET A 6 -1.66 -7.82 -9.72
C MET A 6 -0.22 -7.29 -9.64
N THR A 7 0.78 -8.15 -9.71
CA THR A 7 2.21 -7.80 -9.67
C THR A 7 2.93 -8.07 -10.99
N MET A 8 2.26 -8.66 -11.97
CA MET A 8 2.82 -8.91 -13.30
C MET A 8 2.91 -7.61 -14.10
N LYS A 9 4.11 -7.22 -14.48
CA LYS A 9 4.35 -6.06 -15.36
C LYS A 9 4.18 -6.49 -16.83
N ASN A 10 2.93 -6.66 -17.28
CA ASN A 10 2.64 -7.10 -18.64
C ASN A 10 1.32 -6.55 -19.17
N LYS A 11 1.09 -6.73 -20.47
CA LYS A 11 -0.13 -6.28 -21.16
C LYS A 11 -1.42 -6.89 -20.59
N ALA A 12 -1.36 -8.04 -19.94
CA ALA A 12 -2.55 -8.64 -19.32
C ALA A 12 -2.98 -7.84 -18.08
N LEU A 13 -2.05 -7.36 -17.26
CA LEU A 13 -2.35 -6.47 -16.14
C LEU A 13 -2.91 -5.14 -16.65
N GLU A 14 -2.27 -4.49 -17.64
CA GLU A 14 -2.73 -3.24 -18.25
C GLU A 14 -4.18 -3.36 -18.75
N SER A 15 -4.47 -4.40 -19.54
CA SER A 15 -5.82 -4.66 -20.05
C SER A 15 -6.83 -4.93 -18.93
N THR A 16 -6.44 -5.66 -17.88
CA THR A 16 -7.29 -5.97 -16.75
C THR A 16 -7.64 -4.70 -15.97
N LEU A 17 -6.65 -3.88 -15.66
CA LEU A 17 -6.84 -2.61 -14.94
C LEU A 17 -7.74 -1.65 -15.73
N SER A 18 -7.52 -1.50 -17.04
CA SER A 18 -8.35 -0.66 -17.91
C SER A 18 -9.82 -1.11 -17.90
N LYS A 19 -10.08 -2.41 -18.08
CA LYS A 19 -11.44 -2.96 -18.03
C LYS A 19 -12.12 -2.76 -16.68
N LEU A 20 -11.40 -3.00 -15.58
CA LEU A 20 -11.93 -2.78 -14.24
C LEU A 20 -12.25 -1.30 -13.99
N ARG A 21 -11.41 -0.39 -14.48
CA ARG A 21 -11.65 1.05 -14.43
C ARG A 21 -12.92 1.44 -15.19
N GLU A 22 -13.06 0.98 -16.44
CA GLU A 22 -14.24 1.23 -17.26
C GLU A 22 -15.54 0.77 -16.55
N VAL A 23 -15.54 -0.44 -15.99
CA VAL A 23 -16.69 -0.97 -15.25
C VAL A 23 -16.98 -0.12 -14.02
N ALA A 24 -15.96 0.26 -13.25
CA ALA A 24 -16.15 1.08 -12.04
C ALA A 24 -16.75 2.46 -12.38
N VAL A 25 -16.24 3.12 -13.42
CA VAL A 25 -16.75 4.42 -13.89
C VAL A 25 -18.19 4.31 -14.40
N ALA A 26 -18.47 3.31 -15.22
CA ALA A 26 -19.82 3.08 -15.74
C ALA A 26 -20.83 2.78 -14.62
N THR A 27 -20.45 1.94 -13.65
CA THR A 27 -21.28 1.63 -12.48
C THR A 27 -21.56 2.89 -11.65
N ASN A 28 -20.54 3.73 -11.41
CA ASN A 28 -20.74 4.98 -10.69
C ASN A 28 -21.73 5.90 -11.40
N ALA A 29 -21.63 6.07 -12.73
CA ALA A 29 -22.53 6.90 -13.52
C ALA A 29 -23.98 6.37 -13.47
N GLU A 30 -24.16 5.06 -13.63
CA GLU A 30 -25.47 4.42 -13.56
C GLU A 30 -26.15 4.65 -12.19
N TRP A 31 -25.44 4.36 -11.11
CA TRP A 31 -25.99 4.49 -9.76
C TRP A 31 -26.20 5.95 -9.35
N ALA A 32 -25.33 6.86 -9.75
CA ALA A 32 -25.54 8.28 -9.53
C ALA A 32 -26.85 8.76 -10.17
N GLY A 33 -27.12 8.35 -11.43
CA GLY A 33 -28.39 8.64 -12.10
C GLY A 33 -29.62 8.04 -11.39
N ARG A 34 -29.53 6.79 -10.92
CA ARG A 34 -30.64 6.14 -10.16
C ARG A 34 -30.89 6.82 -8.83
N LEU A 35 -29.85 7.31 -8.14
CA LEU A 35 -29.95 7.97 -6.84
C LEU A 35 -30.27 9.47 -6.94
N GLY A 36 -30.25 10.05 -8.15
CA GLY A 36 -30.47 11.48 -8.37
C GLY A 36 -29.37 12.37 -7.81
N ILE A 37 -28.13 11.88 -7.75
CA ILE A 37 -26.95 12.61 -7.28
C ILE A 37 -25.93 12.78 -8.41
N ASN A 38 -24.97 13.70 -8.23
CA ASN A 38 -23.86 13.83 -9.18
C ASN A 38 -22.95 12.60 -9.15
N ALA A 39 -22.49 12.16 -10.32
CA ALA A 39 -21.43 11.15 -10.41
C ALA A 39 -20.14 11.66 -9.74
N SER A 40 -19.37 10.73 -9.15
CA SER A 40 -18.09 11.06 -8.55
C SER A 40 -17.09 11.53 -9.63
N VAL A 41 -16.31 12.54 -9.33
CA VAL A 41 -15.30 13.09 -10.25
C VAL A 41 -14.09 12.16 -10.41
N SER A 42 -13.74 11.43 -9.35
CA SER A 42 -12.66 10.45 -9.33
C SER A 42 -13.11 9.21 -8.57
N ILE A 43 -12.96 8.04 -9.19
CA ILE A 43 -13.54 6.77 -8.71
C ILE A 43 -12.45 5.76 -8.38
N THR A 44 -11.45 5.62 -9.25
CA THR A 44 -10.42 4.60 -9.14
C THR A 44 -9.08 5.17 -8.69
N CYS A 45 -8.50 4.54 -7.66
CA CYS A 45 -7.21 4.92 -7.12
C CYS A 45 -6.59 3.76 -6.33
N VAL A 46 -5.31 3.88 -6.02
CA VAL A 46 -4.63 3.05 -5.01
C VAL A 46 -4.37 3.90 -3.77
N LYS A 47 -5.07 3.62 -2.69
CA LYS A 47 -4.92 4.28 -1.40
C LYS A 47 -4.08 3.46 -0.42
N PRO A 48 -3.34 4.09 0.52
CA PRO A 48 -2.75 3.37 1.64
C PRO A 48 -3.87 2.91 2.56
N SER A 49 -3.91 1.63 2.87
CA SER A 49 -4.97 1.08 3.73
C SER A 49 -4.64 1.17 5.22
N GLY A 50 -3.44 1.58 5.60
CA GLY A 50 -3.02 1.77 6.99
C GLY A 50 -3.30 0.56 7.88
N THR A 51 -4.42 0.56 8.57
CA THR A 51 -4.84 -0.47 9.53
C THR A 51 -5.69 -1.57 8.92
N VAL A 52 -6.55 -1.28 7.94
CA VAL A 52 -7.50 -2.25 7.38
C VAL A 52 -6.77 -3.41 6.71
N SER A 53 -5.68 -3.17 5.99
CA SER A 53 -4.87 -4.23 5.40
C SER A 53 -4.33 -5.21 6.44
N GLN A 54 -4.04 -4.75 7.65
CA GLN A 54 -3.57 -5.61 8.73
C GLN A 54 -4.68 -6.47 9.31
N LEU A 55 -5.89 -5.92 9.41
CA LEU A 55 -7.06 -6.66 9.90
C LEU A 55 -7.39 -7.85 9.00
N VAL A 56 -7.19 -7.72 7.69
CA VAL A 56 -7.49 -8.78 6.71
C VAL A 56 -6.23 -9.49 6.19
N ASP A 57 -5.08 -9.26 6.83
CA ASP A 57 -3.77 -9.82 6.46
C ASP A 57 -3.45 -9.68 4.96
N SER A 58 -3.64 -8.47 4.41
CA SER A 58 -3.30 -8.17 3.04
C SER A 58 -2.21 -7.10 2.93
N ALA A 59 -1.50 -7.04 1.79
CA ALA A 59 -0.62 -5.94 1.49
C ALA A 59 -1.42 -4.64 1.33
N SER A 60 -0.84 -3.51 1.73
CA SER A 60 -1.45 -2.18 1.56
C SER A 60 -1.28 -1.69 0.13
N GLY A 61 -2.31 -1.85 -0.71
CA GLY A 61 -2.27 -1.43 -2.11
C GLY A 61 -1.09 -2.07 -2.87
N ILE A 62 -0.25 -1.25 -3.49
CA ILE A 62 0.94 -1.66 -4.22
C ILE A 62 2.24 -1.51 -3.40
N HIS A 63 2.14 -1.38 -2.07
CA HIS A 63 3.30 -1.42 -1.19
C HIS A 63 3.80 -2.85 -1.03
N ALA A 64 5.08 -3.10 -1.28
CA ALA A 64 5.70 -4.40 -1.04
C ALA A 64 5.66 -4.77 0.45
N ARG A 65 5.54 -6.06 0.77
CA ARG A 65 5.69 -6.54 2.14
C ARG A 65 7.11 -6.28 2.64
N HIS A 66 7.27 -6.10 3.93
CA HIS A 66 8.59 -5.79 4.50
C HIS A 66 9.59 -6.95 4.31
N SER A 67 9.16 -8.17 4.63
CA SER A 67 9.98 -9.39 4.61
C SER A 67 9.04 -10.61 4.65
N PRO A 68 9.50 -11.83 4.31
CA PRO A 68 8.73 -13.04 4.54
C PRO A 68 8.30 -13.24 6.01
N TYR A 69 9.20 -12.88 6.94
CA TYR A 69 8.94 -12.86 8.38
C TYR A 69 9.44 -11.55 8.95
N TYR A 70 8.64 -10.89 9.78
CA TYR A 70 9.03 -9.65 10.42
C TYR A 70 8.28 -9.43 11.73
N VAL A 71 8.78 -8.54 12.56
CA VAL A 71 8.09 -8.07 13.76
C VAL A 71 7.41 -6.75 13.46
N ARG A 72 6.09 -6.72 13.62
CA ARG A 72 5.33 -5.48 13.52
C ARG A 72 5.15 -4.87 14.89
N THR A 73 5.52 -3.61 15.03
CA THR A 73 5.31 -2.86 16.26
C THR A 73 4.04 -1.99 16.15
N VAL A 74 3.24 -1.98 17.22
CA VAL A 74 2.02 -1.19 17.34
C VAL A 74 2.10 -0.36 18.61
N ARG A 75 1.77 0.92 18.52
CA ARG A 75 1.75 1.82 19.67
C ARG A 75 0.34 1.89 20.27
N GLY A 76 0.25 1.72 21.58
CA GLY A 76 -0.96 1.92 22.38
C GLY A 76 -0.79 3.07 23.37
N ASP A 77 -1.82 3.86 23.58
CA ASP A 77 -1.85 4.86 24.66
C ASP A 77 -1.98 4.12 26.00
N ASN A 78 -1.17 4.47 27.01
CA ASN A 78 -1.17 3.83 28.32
C ASN A 78 -2.50 4.01 29.08
N LYS A 79 -3.32 4.99 28.70
CA LYS A 79 -4.66 5.21 29.27
C LYS A 79 -5.74 4.36 28.60
N ASP A 80 -5.43 3.73 27.45
CA ASP A 80 -6.39 2.87 26.75
C ASP A 80 -6.54 1.55 27.52
N PRO A 81 -7.75 1.15 27.90
CA PRO A 81 -8.00 -0.11 28.55
C PRO A 81 -7.52 -1.33 27.75
N LEU A 82 -7.53 -1.27 26.42
CA LEU A 82 -7.00 -2.32 25.56
C LEU A 82 -5.48 -2.45 25.71
N THR A 83 -4.76 -1.34 25.81
CA THR A 83 -3.32 -1.32 26.06
C THR A 83 -3.01 -2.03 27.39
N GLN A 84 -3.73 -1.69 28.46
CA GLN A 84 -3.54 -2.31 29.76
C GLN A 84 -3.86 -3.81 29.71
N PHE A 85 -4.97 -4.19 29.08
CA PHE A 85 -5.34 -5.58 28.89
C PHE A 85 -4.24 -6.38 28.15
N MET A 86 -3.67 -5.84 27.07
CA MET A 86 -2.60 -6.50 26.32
C MET A 86 -1.32 -6.68 27.15
N MET A 87 -0.99 -5.70 28.00
CA MET A 87 0.13 -5.80 28.94
C MET A 87 -0.12 -6.91 29.95
N ASP A 88 -1.30 -6.96 30.55
CA ASP A 88 -1.70 -7.97 31.55
C ASP A 88 -1.73 -9.40 30.97
N GLN A 89 -2.02 -9.53 29.66
CA GLN A 89 -1.94 -10.81 28.92
C GLN A 89 -0.50 -11.20 28.55
N GLY A 90 0.50 -10.40 28.90
CA GLY A 90 1.91 -10.72 28.64
C GLY A 90 2.30 -10.62 27.15
N ILE A 91 1.59 -9.84 26.34
CA ILE A 91 2.03 -9.57 24.96
C ILE A 91 3.36 -8.81 25.02
N PRO A 92 4.38 -9.24 24.25
CA PRO A 92 5.69 -8.57 24.25
C PRO A 92 5.56 -7.08 24.02
N ASN A 93 6.06 -6.29 24.94
CA ASN A 93 5.94 -4.84 24.90
C ASN A 93 7.14 -4.14 25.54
N GLU A 94 7.30 -2.87 25.22
CA GLU A 94 8.31 -1.98 25.78
C GLU A 94 7.78 -0.53 25.82
N PRO A 95 8.31 0.34 26.69
CA PRO A 95 7.99 1.77 26.66
C PRO A 95 8.41 2.40 25.33
N CYS A 96 7.60 3.31 24.79
CA CYS A 96 7.98 4.04 23.57
C CYS A 96 9.20 4.95 23.83
N VAL A 97 10.23 4.85 22.99
CA VAL A 97 11.48 5.62 23.12
C VAL A 97 11.24 7.14 23.19
N PHE A 98 10.24 7.65 22.49
CA PHE A 98 9.95 9.08 22.43
C PHE A 98 8.89 9.55 23.42
N LYS A 99 8.02 8.63 23.92
CA LYS A 99 6.87 8.94 24.76
C LYS A 99 6.61 7.80 25.77
N GLY A 100 7.66 7.34 26.46
CA GLY A 100 7.58 6.19 27.35
C GLY A 100 6.53 6.29 28.45
N ASP A 101 6.32 7.50 28.98
CA ASP A 101 5.34 7.75 30.06
C ASP A 101 3.87 7.58 29.63
N THR A 102 3.58 7.73 28.33
CA THR A 102 2.20 7.75 27.81
C THR A 102 1.92 6.68 26.77
N THR A 103 2.94 6.00 26.27
CA THR A 103 2.81 5.11 25.12
C THR A 103 3.63 3.84 25.29
N THR A 104 2.98 2.71 25.10
CA THR A 104 3.60 1.38 25.07
C THR A 104 3.66 0.88 23.62
N VAL A 105 4.76 0.20 23.28
CA VAL A 105 4.98 -0.42 21.97
C VAL A 105 4.86 -1.93 22.13
N PHE A 106 3.90 -2.52 21.43
CA PHE A 106 3.69 -3.97 21.37
C PHE A 106 4.36 -4.57 20.15
N SER A 107 4.92 -5.77 20.27
CA SER A 107 5.61 -6.49 19.20
C SER A 107 4.84 -7.73 18.79
N PHE A 108 4.48 -7.81 17.50
CA PHE A 108 3.75 -8.94 16.92
C PHE A 108 4.58 -9.61 15.82
N PRO A 109 4.87 -10.92 15.90
CA PRO A 109 5.46 -11.64 14.79
C PRO A 109 4.45 -11.78 13.64
N VAL A 110 4.86 -11.46 12.43
CA VAL A 110 4.02 -11.54 11.23
C VAL A 110 4.74 -12.36 10.17
N MET A 111 4.01 -13.24 9.49
CA MET A 111 4.43 -13.98 8.33
C MET A 111 3.69 -13.46 7.10
N SER A 112 4.41 -13.08 6.06
CA SER A 112 3.79 -12.72 4.78
C SER A 112 3.19 -13.95 4.10
N PRO A 113 2.09 -13.80 3.32
CA PRO A 113 1.55 -14.89 2.52
C PRO A 113 2.60 -15.50 1.61
N HIS A 114 2.46 -16.78 1.31
CA HIS A 114 3.34 -17.48 0.38
C HIS A 114 3.31 -16.80 -1.01
N ARG A 115 4.47 -16.50 -1.56
CA ARG A 115 4.66 -15.75 -2.83
C ARG A 115 4.29 -14.26 -2.78
N ALA A 116 4.06 -13.69 -1.61
CA ALA A 116 3.93 -12.24 -1.49
C ALA A 116 5.23 -11.55 -1.93
N VAL A 117 5.10 -10.47 -2.67
CA VAL A 117 6.25 -9.66 -3.07
C VAL A 117 6.73 -8.84 -1.87
N THR A 118 8.00 -9.01 -1.53
CA THR A 118 8.66 -8.23 -0.48
C THR A 118 9.53 -7.12 -1.09
N ARG A 119 9.95 -6.18 -0.25
CA ARG A 119 10.80 -5.06 -0.68
C ARG A 119 12.15 -5.49 -1.27
N ASN A 120 12.58 -6.73 -1.02
CA ASN A 120 13.84 -7.25 -1.54
C ASN A 120 13.69 -7.99 -2.88
N ASP A 121 12.45 -8.27 -3.30
CA ASP A 121 12.16 -9.02 -4.52
C ASP A 121 12.07 -8.12 -5.76
N MET A 122 12.10 -6.81 -5.58
CA MET A 122 12.02 -5.83 -6.66
C MET A 122 13.09 -4.76 -6.48
N SER A 123 13.69 -4.33 -7.59
CA SER A 123 14.50 -3.11 -7.63
C SER A 123 13.62 -1.86 -7.52
N ALA A 124 14.23 -0.71 -7.24
CA ALA A 124 13.50 0.57 -7.21
C ALA A 124 12.85 0.88 -8.58
N ILE A 125 13.54 0.60 -9.68
CA ILE A 125 13.01 0.79 -11.03
C ILE A 125 11.81 -0.11 -11.28
N GLU A 126 11.87 -1.38 -10.91
CA GLU A 126 10.73 -2.30 -11.06
C GLU A 126 9.51 -1.87 -10.26
N GLN A 127 9.71 -1.29 -9.06
CA GLN A 127 8.62 -0.73 -8.27
C GLN A 127 8.02 0.52 -8.95
N LEU A 128 8.85 1.39 -9.53
CA LEU A 128 8.41 2.58 -10.27
C LEU A 128 7.67 2.22 -11.56
N GLU A 129 8.15 1.25 -12.34
CA GLU A 129 7.46 0.73 -13.52
C GLU A 129 6.06 0.20 -13.18
N MET A 130 5.96 -0.59 -12.11
CA MET A 130 4.66 -1.09 -11.64
C MET A 130 3.75 0.07 -11.19
N TRP A 131 4.29 1.07 -10.50
CA TRP A 131 3.55 2.27 -10.12
C TRP A 131 2.99 3.00 -11.35
N LEU A 132 3.79 3.15 -12.42
CA LEU A 132 3.33 3.75 -13.69
C LEU A 132 2.22 2.97 -14.36
N ILE A 133 2.24 1.63 -14.33
CA ILE A 133 1.14 0.80 -14.84
C ILE A 133 -0.16 1.14 -14.11
N TYR A 134 -0.12 1.19 -12.77
CA TYR A 134 -1.31 1.56 -12.00
C TYR A 134 -1.74 3.01 -12.22
N GLN A 135 -0.79 3.94 -12.34
CA GLN A 135 -1.06 5.34 -12.66
C GLN A 135 -1.78 5.48 -13.99
N ARG A 136 -1.31 4.82 -15.04
CA ARG A 136 -1.85 4.93 -16.40
C ARG A 136 -3.21 4.23 -16.58
N TYR A 137 -3.34 3.02 -16.06
CA TYR A 137 -4.44 2.12 -16.42
C TYR A 137 -5.55 2.00 -15.36
N TRP A 138 -5.27 2.37 -14.11
CA TRP A 138 -6.25 2.30 -13.03
C TRP A 138 -6.57 3.63 -12.40
N CYS A 139 -5.57 4.42 -12.02
CA CYS A 139 -5.74 5.56 -11.13
C CYS A 139 -6.17 6.83 -11.87
N GLU A 140 -7.10 7.56 -11.29
CA GLU A 140 -7.52 8.89 -11.73
C GLU A 140 -6.82 10.01 -10.95
N HIS A 141 -6.12 9.65 -9.89
CA HIS A 141 -5.22 10.53 -9.13
C HIS A 141 -4.09 9.70 -8.52
N LYS A 142 -3.16 10.35 -7.80
CA LYS A 142 -1.93 9.77 -7.28
C LYS A 142 -2.12 8.39 -6.61
N PRO A 143 -1.56 7.30 -7.15
CA PRO A 143 -1.48 6.02 -6.46
C PRO A 143 -0.45 6.10 -5.32
N SER A 144 -0.82 5.56 -4.16
CA SER A 144 0.09 5.47 -3.02
C SER A 144 1.08 4.34 -3.20
N VAL A 145 2.36 4.65 -2.98
CA VAL A 145 3.47 3.68 -3.07
C VAL A 145 4.57 4.03 -2.08
N THR A 146 5.35 3.05 -1.71
CA THR A 146 6.66 3.22 -1.06
C THR A 146 7.70 2.54 -1.92
N ILE A 147 8.64 3.30 -2.44
CA ILE A 147 9.76 2.79 -3.24
C ILE A 147 10.94 2.56 -2.30
N SER A 148 11.43 1.33 -2.25
CA SER A 148 12.65 0.99 -1.52
C SER A 148 13.84 1.17 -2.46
N VAL A 149 14.68 2.17 -2.18
CA VAL A 149 15.85 2.52 -3.01
C VAL A 149 17.12 2.08 -2.30
N ARG A 150 17.98 1.31 -2.98
CA ARG A 150 19.31 0.95 -2.48
C ARG A 150 20.31 2.05 -2.82
N ASP A 151 21.44 2.06 -2.14
CA ASP A 151 22.45 3.12 -2.29
C ASP A 151 22.97 3.28 -3.73
N ASP A 152 23.05 2.18 -4.48
CA ASP A 152 23.50 2.12 -5.87
C ASP A 152 22.39 2.44 -6.90
N GLU A 153 21.13 2.55 -6.50
CA GLU A 153 19.99 2.76 -7.40
C GLU A 153 19.61 4.25 -7.58
N TRP A 154 20.11 5.17 -6.75
CA TRP A 154 19.67 6.58 -6.71
C TRP A 154 19.79 7.31 -8.05
N LEU A 155 20.87 7.10 -8.79
CA LEU A 155 21.06 7.73 -10.10
C LEU A 155 20.04 7.22 -11.13
N ALA A 156 19.78 5.92 -11.14
CA ALA A 156 18.79 5.29 -12.01
C ALA A 156 17.37 5.79 -11.68
N VAL A 157 17.04 5.87 -10.38
CA VAL A 157 15.75 6.44 -9.92
C VAL A 157 15.59 7.89 -10.33
N GLY A 158 16.64 8.72 -10.19
CA GLY A 158 16.63 10.11 -10.61
C GLY A 158 16.40 10.26 -12.12
N ALA A 159 17.07 9.44 -12.94
CA ALA A 159 16.90 9.43 -14.39
C ALA A 159 15.48 8.99 -14.79
N PHE A 160 14.96 7.93 -14.16
CA PHE A 160 13.60 7.44 -14.40
C PHE A 160 12.53 8.49 -14.06
N VAL A 161 12.66 9.15 -12.91
CA VAL A 161 11.71 10.20 -12.50
C VAL A 161 11.77 11.38 -13.46
N TYR A 162 12.96 11.77 -13.92
CA TYR A 162 13.12 12.84 -14.89
C TYR A 162 12.46 12.49 -16.24
N GLU A 163 12.67 11.29 -16.74
CA GLU A 163 12.10 10.81 -18.01
C GLU A 163 10.56 10.76 -17.99
N HIS A 164 9.98 10.40 -16.85
CA HIS A 164 8.53 10.21 -16.69
C HIS A 164 7.86 11.36 -15.92
N PHE A 165 8.53 12.48 -15.71
CA PHE A 165 8.09 13.55 -14.82
C PHE A 165 6.69 14.08 -15.16
N ASP A 166 6.39 14.27 -16.44
CA ASP A 166 5.11 14.84 -16.90
C ASP A 166 3.91 13.90 -16.70
N GLU A 167 4.14 12.61 -16.51
CA GLU A 167 3.07 11.64 -16.26
C GLU A 167 2.97 11.22 -14.78
N MET A 168 3.95 11.59 -13.96
CA MET A 168 3.97 11.23 -12.54
C MET A 168 3.17 12.23 -11.71
N SER A 169 2.13 11.76 -11.03
CA SER A 169 1.34 12.58 -10.09
C SER A 169 2.01 12.78 -8.72
N GLY A 170 3.26 12.38 -8.60
CA GLY A 170 4.12 12.47 -7.41
C GLY A 170 4.48 11.08 -6.83
N VAL A 171 5.72 10.95 -6.43
CA VAL A 171 6.30 9.74 -5.79
C VAL A 171 6.82 10.11 -4.42
#